data_c0de132616c55274938c98a17695f923
#
_entry.id   c0de132616c55274938c98a17695f923
#
_cell.length_a   1.000
_cell.length_b   1.000
_cell.length_c   1.000
_cell.angle_alpha   90.00
_cell.angle_beta   90.00
_cell.angle_gamma   90.00
#
_symmetry.space_group_name_H-M   'P 1'
#
loop_
_entity.id
_entity.type
_entity.pdbx_description
1 polymer ?
#
loop_
_entity_poly.entity_id
_entity_poly.type
_entity_poly.pdbx_seq_one_letter_code
_entity_poly.pdbx_strand_id
1 'polypeptide(L)'
;MRPRGSSNTRMPLYRDAMPGTLYITGDEATDGLLNSSGTALLIGMQLDQQVPMEWAFVGPATLRDRLGHLDASKIAAMDVEEFVAVCAAKPAIHRFPAAMGRRIHELCTVLDDEYDGDGANIWAGVTSGAELYQRLRALPGFGDEKSKIFVAILAKTQGVAPDGWQQAAGKFGDDSPRSVADVHDPATLAQVREWKKAQKAAKRDKQDRPVKAG
;
A
#
# COMPACT_ATOMS: atom_id res chain seq x y z
N MET A 1 -21.49 3.50 56.83
CA MET A 1 -20.81 4.63 56.20
C MET A 1 -19.87 4.12 55.12
N ARG A 2 -20.20 4.37 53.86
CA ARG A 2 -19.34 4.04 52.70
C ARG A 2 -18.24 5.09 52.57
N PRO A 3 -17.10 4.84 51.91
CA PRO A 3 -17.12 5.10 50.47
C PRO A 3 -16.39 4.11 49.58
N ARG A 4 -16.83 4.21 48.37
CA ARG A 4 -16.36 3.63 47.14
C ARG A 4 -14.99 4.21 46.70
N GLY A 5 -14.15 3.38 46.11
CA GLY A 5 -13.01 3.79 45.32
C GLY A 5 -12.91 2.89 44.12
N SER A 6 -13.65 3.20 43.04
CA SER A 6 -13.44 2.60 41.74
C SER A 6 -12.27 3.30 41.07
N SER A 7 -11.12 2.69 41.06
CA SER A 7 -10.01 3.09 40.17
C SER A 7 -10.34 2.64 38.75
N ASN A 8 -10.92 3.55 38.01
CA ASN A 8 -11.12 3.43 36.58
C ASN A 8 -9.75 3.70 35.91
N THR A 9 -8.95 2.65 35.76
CA THR A 9 -7.72 2.71 34.96
C THR A 9 -8.14 2.76 33.49
N ARG A 10 -8.41 3.98 33.00
CA ARG A 10 -8.48 4.22 31.57
C ARG A 10 -7.11 3.89 31.00
N MET A 11 -7.06 2.84 30.18
CA MET A 11 -5.98 2.65 29.23
C MET A 11 -5.83 3.95 28.43
N PRO A 12 -4.59 4.47 28.23
CA PRO A 12 -4.39 5.61 27.37
C PRO A 12 -4.85 5.20 25.97
N LEU A 13 -5.91 5.86 25.50
CA LEU A 13 -6.30 5.84 24.09
C LEU A 13 -5.07 6.34 23.30
N TYR A 14 -4.56 5.49 22.46
CA TYR A 14 -3.53 5.79 21.44
C TYR A 14 -4.12 6.82 20.46
N ARG A 15 -4.19 8.08 20.85
CA ARG A 15 -4.90 9.14 20.15
C ARG A 15 -4.03 10.37 19.81
N ASP A 16 -2.70 10.27 19.92
CA ASP A 16 -1.82 11.44 19.80
C ASP A 16 -0.78 11.37 18.64
N ALA A 17 -0.96 10.46 17.66
CA ALA A 17 -0.35 10.65 16.36
C ALA A 17 -1.45 10.44 15.33
N MET A 18 -1.95 11.51 14.73
CA MET A 18 -2.66 11.40 13.46
C MET A 18 -1.72 10.65 12.52
N PRO A 19 -2.12 9.48 11.95
CA PRO A 19 -1.27 8.83 10.97
C PRO A 19 -0.96 9.85 9.89
N GLY A 20 0.31 9.98 9.50
CA GLY A 20 0.69 10.85 8.41
C GLY A 20 -0.04 10.39 7.15
N THR A 21 -0.66 11.30 6.42
CA THR A 21 -1.24 10.98 5.11
C THR A 21 -0.13 10.64 4.12
N LEU A 22 -0.37 9.69 3.23
CA LEU A 22 0.56 9.42 2.12
C LEU A 22 0.70 10.67 1.23
N TYR A 23 1.95 11.00 0.93
CA TYR A 23 2.32 12.04 -0.02
C TYR A 23 3.34 11.47 -1.02
N ILE A 24 2.85 10.81 -2.07
CA ILE A 24 3.74 10.05 -2.97
C ILE A 24 3.91 10.76 -4.31
N THR A 25 2.80 11.24 -4.87
CA THR A 25 2.78 11.79 -6.22
C THR A 25 3.03 13.29 -6.24
N GLY A 26 2.74 13.98 -5.14
CA GLY A 26 2.75 15.44 -5.05
C GLY A 26 1.54 16.11 -5.71
N ASP A 27 0.58 15.32 -6.19
CA ASP A 27 -0.71 15.78 -6.69
C ASP A 27 -1.78 15.50 -5.63
N GLU A 28 -2.44 16.54 -5.14
CA GLU A 28 -3.40 16.45 -4.03
C GLU A 28 -4.58 15.53 -4.33
N ALA A 29 -5.09 15.53 -5.56
CA ALA A 29 -6.23 14.71 -5.95
C ALA A 29 -5.85 13.23 -6.05
N THR A 30 -4.65 12.94 -6.56
CA THR A 30 -4.12 11.57 -6.66
C THR A 30 -3.76 11.03 -5.29
N ASP A 31 -3.04 11.81 -4.46
CA ASP A 31 -2.69 11.40 -3.10
C ASP A 31 -3.95 11.28 -2.21
N GLY A 32 -4.96 12.14 -2.42
CA GLY A 32 -6.28 12.03 -1.79
C GLY A 32 -7.01 10.73 -2.14
N LEU A 33 -6.94 10.29 -3.41
CA LEU A 33 -7.50 9.00 -3.83
C LEU A 33 -6.82 7.82 -3.12
N LEU A 34 -5.48 7.84 -3.04
CA LEU A 34 -4.71 6.79 -2.36
C LEU A 34 -5.02 6.73 -0.86
N ASN A 35 -5.24 7.88 -0.23
CA ASN A 35 -5.55 7.98 1.20
C ASN A 35 -7.01 7.59 1.53
N SER A 36 -7.93 7.62 0.56
CA SER A 36 -9.36 7.36 0.78
C SER A 36 -9.88 6.05 0.20
N SER A 37 -9.11 5.36 -0.67
CA SER A 37 -9.53 4.14 -1.34
C SER A 37 -8.54 3.01 -1.15
N GLY A 38 -8.98 1.95 -0.44
CA GLY A 38 -8.18 0.73 -0.26
C GLY A 38 -7.83 0.07 -1.60
N THR A 39 -8.78 0.02 -2.52
CA THR A 39 -8.55 -0.52 -3.87
C THR A 39 -7.51 0.30 -4.63
N ALA A 40 -7.56 1.64 -4.57
CA ALA A 40 -6.55 2.49 -5.21
C ALA A 40 -5.14 2.24 -4.62
N LEU A 41 -5.04 2.13 -3.30
CA LEU A 41 -3.79 1.89 -2.61
C LEU A 41 -3.17 0.54 -2.98
N LEU A 42 -3.99 -0.52 -3.08
CA LEU A 42 -3.58 -1.86 -3.52
C LEU A 42 -3.09 -1.86 -4.98
N ILE A 43 -3.81 -1.18 -5.88
CA ILE A 43 -3.42 -1.05 -7.30
C ILE A 43 -2.09 -0.28 -7.40
N GLY A 44 -1.93 0.82 -6.68
CA GLY A 44 -0.67 1.58 -6.62
C GLY A 44 0.51 0.70 -6.18
N MET A 45 0.31 -0.07 -5.11
CA MET A 45 1.32 -1.02 -4.62
C MET A 45 1.57 -2.17 -5.62
N GLN A 46 0.55 -2.62 -6.35
CA GLN A 46 0.72 -3.62 -7.40
C GLN A 46 1.64 -3.12 -8.50
N LEU A 47 1.51 -1.85 -8.87
CA LEU A 47 2.32 -1.19 -9.89
C LEU A 47 3.74 -0.82 -9.41
N ASP A 48 4.01 -0.73 -8.10
CA ASP A 48 5.34 -0.37 -7.55
C ASP A 48 6.35 -1.52 -7.74
N GLN A 49 6.74 -1.70 -8.99
CA GLN A 49 7.70 -2.71 -9.43
C GLN A 49 8.51 -2.21 -10.63
N GLN A 50 9.84 -2.10 -10.50
CA GLN A 50 10.74 -1.73 -11.60
C GLN A 50 10.42 -0.38 -12.28
N VAL A 51 9.69 0.48 -11.61
CA VAL A 51 9.38 1.87 -12.00
C VAL A 51 9.56 2.78 -10.79
N PRO A 52 9.70 4.11 -10.97
CA PRO A 52 9.63 5.05 -9.86
C PRO A 52 8.28 4.93 -9.14
N MET A 53 8.29 5.02 -7.80
CA MET A 53 7.06 4.90 -7.00
C MET A 53 6.04 5.98 -7.36
N GLU A 54 6.48 7.18 -7.68
CA GLU A 54 5.62 8.29 -8.09
C GLU A 54 4.82 7.93 -9.35
N TRP A 55 5.45 7.26 -10.32
CA TRP A 55 4.75 6.78 -11.51
C TRP A 55 3.76 5.66 -11.17
N ALA A 56 4.18 4.68 -10.36
CA ALA A 56 3.32 3.56 -9.95
C ALA A 56 2.04 4.05 -9.27
N PHE A 57 2.16 4.99 -8.33
CA PHE A 57 1.03 5.47 -7.54
C PHE A 57 0.14 6.51 -8.24
N VAL A 58 0.54 7.04 -9.40
CA VAL A 58 -0.36 7.78 -10.32
C VAL A 58 -1.27 6.83 -11.10
N GLY A 59 -0.88 5.57 -11.27
CA GLY A 59 -1.63 4.57 -12.05
C GLY A 59 -3.11 4.43 -11.67
N PRO A 60 -3.48 4.33 -10.38
CA PRO A 60 -4.88 4.26 -9.95
C PRO A 60 -5.73 5.44 -10.40
N ALA A 61 -5.23 6.68 -10.27
CA ALA A 61 -5.94 7.88 -10.76
C ALA A 61 -6.09 7.84 -12.29
N THR A 62 -5.05 7.44 -13.01
CA THR A 62 -5.10 7.28 -14.46
C THR A 62 -6.17 6.26 -14.88
N LEU A 63 -6.26 5.12 -14.17
CA LEU A 63 -7.29 4.11 -14.44
C LEU A 63 -8.70 4.64 -14.14
N ARG A 64 -8.88 5.31 -13.00
CA ARG A 64 -10.15 5.94 -12.64
C ARG A 64 -10.63 6.92 -13.71
N ASP A 65 -9.73 7.76 -14.20
CA ASP A 65 -10.06 8.78 -15.20
C ASP A 65 -10.45 8.16 -16.56
N ARG A 66 -9.84 7.02 -16.92
CA ARG A 66 -10.16 6.30 -18.17
C ARG A 66 -11.44 5.50 -18.10
N LEU A 67 -11.71 4.87 -16.95
CA LEU A 67 -12.88 4.02 -16.74
C LEU A 67 -14.10 4.80 -16.24
N GLY A 68 -13.89 6.00 -15.69
CA GLY A 68 -14.91 6.74 -14.95
C GLY A 68 -15.17 6.21 -13.54
N HIS A 69 -14.44 5.18 -13.12
CA HIS A 69 -14.53 4.55 -11.80
C HIS A 69 -13.24 3.79 -11.45
N LEU A 70 -13.12 3.34 -10.17
CA LEU A 70 -12.10 2.39 -9.72
C LEU A 70 -12.74 1.29 -8.86
N ASP A 71 -13.92 0.85 -9.29
CA ASP A 71 -14.74 -0.20 -8.70
C ASP A 71 -14.16 -1.57 -9.09
N ALA A 72 -13.74 -2.36 -8.10
CA ALA A 72 -13.08 -3.64 -8.34
C ALA A 72 -14.03 -4.66 -9.00
N SER A 73 -15.30 -4.70 -8.59
CA SER A 73 -16.30 -5.61 -9.16
C SER A 73 -16.56 -5.32 -10.64
N LYS A 74 -16.60 -4.03 -11.01
CA LYS A 74 -16.75 -3.65 -12.42
C LYS A 74 -15.50 -3.98 -13.23
N ILE A 75 -14.31 -3.81 -12.67
CA ILE A 75 -13.05 -4.20 -13.33
C ILE A 75 -13.00 -5.71 -13.48
N ALA A 76 -13.34 -6.48 -12.46
CA ALA A 76 -13.40 -7.94 -12.50
C ALA A 76 -14.37 -8.47 -13.56
N ALA A 77 -15.49 -7.77 -13.80
CA ALA A 77 -16.49 -8.14 -14.80
C ALA A 77 -16.10 -7.75 -16.24
N MET A 78 -15.03 -6.96 -16.45
CA MET A 78 -14.55 -6.62 -17.79
C MET A 78 -13.87 -7.82 -18.46
N ASP A 79 -13.86 -7.85 -19.79
CA ASP A 79 -12.93 -8.71 -20.52
C ASP A 79 -11.48 -8.29 -20.19
N VAL A 80 -10.65 -9.26 -19.89
CA VAL A 80 -9.26 -9.01 -19.43
C VAL A 80 -8.42 -8.27 -20.48
N GLU A 81 -8.62 -8.56 -21.78
CA GLU A 81 -7.87 -7.92 -22.84
C GLU A 81 -8.37 -6.48 -23.12
N GLU A 82 -9.67 -6.23 -22.95
CA GLU A 82 -10.22 -4.87 -22.96
C GLU A 82 -9.63 -4.04 -21.80
N PHE A 83 -9.57 -4.59 -20.59
CA PHE A 83 -8.93 -3.90 -19.46
C PHE A 83 -7.44 -3.68 -19.69
N VAL A 84 -6.72 -4.66 -20.26
CA VAL A 84 -5.30 -4.51 -20.66
C VAL A 84 -5.12 -3.39 -21.68
N ALA A 85 -6.02 -3.25 -22.63
CA ALA A 85 -5.98 -2.15 -23.61
C ALA A 85 -6.12 -0.78 -22.92
N VAL A 86 -7.00 -0.66 -21.91
CA VAL A 86 -7.12 0.55 -21.08
C VAL A 86 -5.80 0.85 -20.34
N CYS A 87 -5.14 -0.17 -19.78
CA CYS A 87 -3.86 -0.02 -19.10
C CYS A 87 -2.73 0.41 -20.05
N ALA A 88 -2.75 -0.07 -21.30
CA ALA A 88 -1.73 0.19 -22.31
C ALA A 88 -1.93 1.51 -23.07
N ALA A 89 -3.13 2.11 -23.00
CA ALA A 89 -3.40 3.40 -23.62
C ALA A 89 -2.37 4.46 -23.16
N LYS A 90 -1.89 5.30 -24.09
CA LYS A 90 -0.83 6.27 -23.77
C LYS A 90 -1.36 7.51 -23.05
N PRO A 91 -0.63 8.00 -22.04
CA PRO A 91 0.57 7.43 -21.43
C PRO A 91 0.27 6.15 -20.67
N ALA A 92 1.01 5.04 -20.92
CA ALA A 92 0.72 3.76 -20.28
C ALA A 92 0.91 3.84 -18.76
N ILE A 93 0.09 3.08 -18.01
CA ILE A 93 0.14 3.11 -16.54
C ILE A 93 1.44 2.51 -15.96
N HIS A 94 2.16 1.74 -16.77
CA HIS A 94 3.40 1.07 -16.37
C HIS A 94 4.26 0.76 -17.60
N ARG A 95 5.59 0.52 -17.42
CA ARG A 95 6.48 0.09 -18.53
C ARG A 95 6.12 -1.29 -19.12
N PHE A 96 5.40 -2.12 -18.33
CA PHE A 96 4.88 -3.43 -18.75
C PHE A 96 3.35 -3.45 -18.58
N PRO A 97 2.60 -2.66 -19.35
CA PRO A 97 1.20 -2.39 -19.06
C PRO A 97 0.32 -3.64 -19.22
N ALA A 98 0.61 -4.53 -20.16
CA ALA A 98 -0.18 -5.75 -20.34
C ALA A 98 -0.02 -6.71 -19.16
N ALA A 99 1.20 -6.94 -18.68
CA ALA A 99 1.43 -7.82 -17.54
C ALA A 99 0.83 -7.23 -16.24
N MET A 100 0.94 -5.92 -16.05
CA MET A 100 0.35 -5.25 -14.88
C MET A 100 -1.16 -5.18 -14.99
N GLY A 101 -1.72 -4.95 -16.17
CA GLY A 101 -3.17 -4.97 -16.39
C GLY A 101 -3.79 -6.31 -15.99
N ARG A 102 -3.22 -7.43 -16.44
CA ARG A 102 -3.71 -8.76 -16.03
C ARG A 102 -3.64 -8.99 -14.52
N ARG A 103 -2.55 -8.54 -13.87
CA ARG A 103 -2.40 -8.67 -12.41
C ARG A 103 -3.38 -7.79 -11.64
N ILE A 104 -3.69 -6.59 -12.14
CA ILE A 104 -4.69 -5.72 -11.52
C ILE A 104 -6.08 -6.33 -11.71
N HIS A 105 -6.39 -6.86 -12.89
CA HIS A 105 -7.65 -7.56 -13.14
C HIS A 105 -7.82 -8.75 -12.18
N GLU A 106 -6.80 -9.62 -12.06
CA GLU A 106 -6.77 -10.73 -11.10
C GLU A 106 -6.94 -10.26 -9.66
N LEU A 107 -6.26 -9.18 -9.25
CA LEU A 107 -6.45 -8.57 -7.94
C LEU A 107 -7.89 -8.11 -7.73
N CYS A 108 -8.50 -7.44 -8.71
CA CYS A 108 -9.90 -7.00 -8.64
C CYS A 108 -10.87 -8.16 -8.57
N THR A 109 -10.59 -9.28 -9.26
CA THR A 109 -11.39 -10.52 -9.15
C THR A 109 -11.36 -11.07 -7.72
N VAL A 110 -10.18 -11.15 -7.10
CA VAL A 110 -10.08 -11.57 -5.68
C VAL A 110 -10.79 -10.60 -4.75
N LEU A 111 -10.71 -9.28 -5.01
CA LEU A 111 -11.44 -8.30 -4.20
C LEU A 111 -12.95 -8.46 -4.32
N ASP A 112 -13.45 -8.77 -5.51
CA ASP A 112 -14.88 -9.03 -5.74
C ASP A 112 -15.35 -10.31 -5.05
N ASP A 113 -14.62 -11.41 -5.25
CA ASP A 113 -14.97 -12.73 -4.75
C ASP A 113 -14.86 -12.87 -3.21
N GLU A 114 -13.88 -12.22 -2.57
CA GLU A 114 -13.53 -12.48 -1.18
C GLU A 114 -13.68 -11.25 -0.25
N TYR A 115 -13.82 -10.03 -0.82
CA TYR A 115 -13.78 -8.78 -0.06
C TYR A 115 -14.88 -7.79 -0.46
N ASP A 116 -16.00 -8.26 -0.98
CA ASP A 116 -17.16 -7.45 -1.37
C ASP A 116 -16.82 -6.28 -2.30
N GLY A 117 -15.80 -6.44 -3.15
CA GLY A 117 -15.33 -5.43 -4.11
C GLY A 117 -14.57 -4.26 -3.49
N ASP A 118 -14.30 -4.26 -2.18
CA ASP A 118 -13.57 -3.18 -1.50
C ASP A 118 -12.24 -3.66 -0.91
N GLY A 119 -11.14 -3.09 -1.42
CA GLY A 119 -9.81 -3.39 -0.91
C GLY A 119 -9.62 -3.09 0.58
N ALA A 120 -10.41 -2.19 1.18
CA ALA A 120 -10.33 -1.89 2.60
C ALA A 120 -10.82 -3.07 3.47
N ASN A 121 -11.64 -3.96 2.94
CA ASN A 121 -12.11 -5.14 3.66
C ASN A 121 -11.00 -6.16 3.96
N ILE A 122 -9.86 -6.10 3.25
CA ILE A 122 -8.69 -6.94 3.56
C ILE A 122 -8.20 -6.73 4.99
N TRP A 123 -8.24 -5.49 5.48
CA TRP A 123 -7.78 -5.16 6.83
C TRP A 123 -8.91 -4.83 7.82
N ALA A 124 -10.15 -4.89 7.36
CA ALA A 124 -11.30 -4.72 8.26
C ALA A 124 -11.33 -5.84 9.31
N GLY A 125 -11.46 -5.46 10.58
CA GLY A 125 -11.57 -6.39 11.71
C GLY A 125 -10.32 -7.20 12.02
N VAL A 126 -9.17 -6.93 11.39
CA VAL A 126 -7.91 -7.59 11.68
C VAL A 126 -7.39 -7.16 13.05
N THR A 127 -7.02 -8.13 13.89
CA THR A 127 -6.54 -7.89 15.26
C THR A 127 -5.04 -8.07 15.43
N SER A 128 -4.38 -8.78 14.51
CA SER A 128 -2.93 -9.00 14.58
C SER A 128 -2.21 -8.67 13.26
N GLY A 129 -0.98 -8.19 13.39
CA GLY A 129 -0.12 -7.93 12.23
C GLY A 129 0.21 -9.19 11.42
N ALA A 130 0.29 -10.35 12.10
CA ALA A 130 0.51 -11.63 11.43
C ALA A 130 -0.67 -12.00 10.51
N GLU A 131 -1.90 -11.83 10.98
CA GLU A 131 -3.11 -12.05 10.18
C GLU A 131 -3.15 -11.09 8.99
N LEU A 132 -2.93 -9.79 9.23
CA LEU A 132 -2.87 -8.78 8.17
C LEU A 132 -1.84 -9.16 7.10
N TYR A 133 -0.65 -9.53 7.51
CA TYR A 133 0.40 -9.96 6.59
C TYR A 133 -0.03 -11.18 5.76
N GLN A 134 -0.68 -12.19 6.36
CA GLN A 134 -1.14 -13.39 5.65
C GLN A 134 -2.24 -13.05 4.61
N ARG A 135 -3.21 -12.21 4.96
CA ARG A 135 -4.24 -11.75 4.01
C ARG A 135 -3.60 -11.03 2.81
N LEU A 136 -2.65 -10.13 3.06
CA LEU A 136 -1.92 -9.43 2.00
C LEU A 136 -1.05 -10.39 1.15
N ARG A 137 -0.43 -11.41 1.77
CA ARG A 137 0.37 -12.40 1.08
C ARG A 137 -0.45 -13.31 0.15
N ALA A 138 -1.73 -13.47 0.41
CA ALA A 138 -2.64 -14.24 -0.43
C ALA A 138 -3.03 -13.51 -1.72
N LEU A 139 -2.85 -12.18 -1.77
CA LEU A 139 -3.22 -11.38 -2.94
C LEU A 139 -2.31 -11.66 -4.15
N PRO A 140 -2.86 -11.67 -5.37
CA PRO A 140 -2.09 -11.79 -6.60
C PRO A 140 -0.98 -10.74 -6.70
N GLY A 141 0.26 -11.18 -6.94
CA GLY A 141 1.41 -10.27 -7.11
C GLY A 141 1.96 -9.64 -5.83
N PHE A 142 1.40 -9.97 -4.65
CA PHE A 142 1.93 -9.53 -3.36
C PHE A 142 2.93 -10.55 -2.80
N GLY A 143 4.21 -10.36 -3.09
CA GLY A 143 5.32 -11.12 -2.50
C GLY A 143 5.62 -10.67 -1.06
N ASP A 144 6.57 -11.34 -0.41
CA ASP A 144 6.99 -11.05 0.98
C ASP A 144 7.28 -9.56 1.20
N GLU A 145 8.10 -8.94 0.35
CA GLU A 145 8.49 -7.54 0.50
C GLU A 145 7.30 -6.58 0.35
N LYS A 146 6.45 -6.77 -0.68
CA LYS A 146 5.27 -5.93 -0.88
C LYS A 146 4.29 -6.01 0.29
N SER A 147 4.04 -7.21 0.79
CA SER A 147 3.13 -7.40 1.93
C SER A 147 3.66 -6.73 3.20
N LYS A 148 4.96 -6.83 3.47
CA LYS A 148 5.61 -6.13 4.59
C LYS A 148 5.54 -4.61 4.46
N ILE A 149 5.82 -4.08 3.27
CA ILE A 149 5.69 -2.64 3.00
C ILE A 149 4.23 -2.20 3.18
N PHE A 150 3.27 -2.98 2.70
CA PHE A 150 1.86 -2.62 2.79
C PHE A 150 1.35 -2.63 4.24
N VAL A 151 1.78 -3.59 5.07
CA VAL A 151 1.53 -3.56 6.53
C VAL A 151 2.06 -2.25 7.13
N ALA A 152 3.28 -1.84 6.75
CA ALA A 152 3.86 -0.59 7.23
C ALA A 152 3.08 0.66 6.74
N ILE A 153 2.62 0.68 5.47
CA ILE A 153 1.76 1.75 4.94
C ILE A 153 0.51 1.88 5.81
N LEU A 154 -0.22 0.79 6.00
CA LEU A 154 -1.47 0.81 6.76
C LEU A 154 -1.26 1.31 8.19
N ALA A 155 -0.20 0.85 8.87
CA ALA A 155 0.07 1.25 10.24
C ALA A 155 0.55 2.71 10.37
N LYS A 156 1.45 3.15 9.48
CA LYS A 156 2.07 4.47 9.57
C LYS A 156 1.20 5.59 9.00
N THR A 157 0.30 5.29 8.04
CA THR A 157 -0.42 6.32 7.28
C THR A 157 -1.94 6.18 7.29
N GLN A 158 -2.48 4.97 7.54
CA GLN A 158 -3.93 4.71 7.48
C GLN A 158 -4.55 4.44 8.86
N GLY A 159 -3.77 4.49 9.93
CA GLY A 159 -4.25 4.22 11.28
C GLY A 159 -4.62 2.75 11.56
N VAL A 160 -4.24 1.82 10.69
CA VAL A 160 -4.49 0.39 10.84
C VAL A 160 -3.22 -0.29 11.38
N ALA A 161 -3.06 -0.28 12.70
CA ALA A 161 -1.89 -0.77 13.40
C ALA A 161 -2.25 -1.91 14.38
N PRO A 162 -2.60 -3.11 13.87
CA PRO A 162 -2.97 -4.24 14.71
C PRO A 162 -1.77 -4.73 15.53
N ASP A 163 -2.03 -5.47 16.61
CA ASP A 163 -1.00 -5.97 17.52
C ASP A 163 0.11 -6.73 16.76
N GLY A 164 1.36 -6.36 17.01
CA GLY A 164 2.52 -6.99 16.35
C GLY A 164 2.74 -6.59 14.89
N TRP A 165 2.16 -5.47 14.44
CA TRP A 165 2.36 -5.01 13.07
C TRP A 165 3.83 -4.71 12.72
N GLN A 166 4.64 -4.20 13.68
CA GLN A 166 6.07 -3.94 13.44
C GLN A 166 6.83 -5.24 13.11
N GLN A 167 6.54 -6.32 13.85
CA GLN A 167 7.12 -7.63 13.59
C GLN A 167 6.70 -8.16 12.21
N ALA A 168 5.43 -8.00 11.85
CA ALA A 168 4.90 -8.41 10.56
C ALA A 168 5.49 -7.60 9.39
N ALA A 169 5.69 -6.29 9.58
CA ALA A 169 6.34 -5.42 8.62
C ALA A 169 7.88 -5.62 8.56
N GLY A 170 8.47 -6.24 9.57
CA GLY A 170 9.91 -6.46 9.66
C GLY A 170 10.69 -5.13 9.60
N LYS A 171 11.69 -5.05 8.72
CA LYS A 171 12.50 -3.82 8.56
C LYS A 171 11.70 -2.59 8.13
N PHE A 172 10.53 -2.74 7.53
CA PHE A 172 9.68 -1.61 7.14
C PHE A 172 8.86 -1.04 8.30
N GLY A 173 8.83 -1.74 9.44
CA GLY A 173 8.23 -1.27 10.68
C GLY A 173 9.12 -0.36 11.52
N ASP A 174 10.40 -0.16 11.16
CA ASP A 174 11.30 0.79 11.84
C ASP A 174 11.10 2.24 11.34
N ASP A 175 11.82 3.20 11.92
CA ASP A 175 11.71 4.62 11.60
C ASP A 175 12.63 5.06 10.44
N SER A 176 13.33 4.11 9.78
CA SER A 176 14.20 4.42 8.66
C SER A 176 13.39 4.70 7.39
N PRO A 177 13.76 5.69 6.57
CA PRO A 177 13.02 6.08 5.36
C PRO A 177 13.26 5.10 4.20
N ARG A 178 12.74 3.86 4.32
CA ARG A 178 13.08 2.73 3.42
C ARG A 178 12.17 2.61 2.21
N SER A 179 10.92 3.00 2.35
CA SER A 179 9.88 2.66 1.39
C SER A 179 8.84 3.77 1.26
N VAL A 180 7.83 3.51 0.44
CA VAL A 180 6.66 4.36 0.30
C VAL A 180 5.87 4.54 1.61
N ALA A 181 5.97 3.60 2.54
CA ALA A 181 5.34 3.69 3.87
C ALA A 181 5.86 4.87 4.72
N ASP A 182 7.01 5.42 4.35
CA ASP A 182 7.70 6.48 5.09
C ASP A 182 7.56 7.86 4.40
N VAL A 183 6.68 7.96 3.38
CA VAL A 183 6.48 9.17 2.58
C VAL A 183 5.16 9.84 2.94
N HIS A 184 5.22 10.95 3.67
CA HIS A 184 4.04 11.70 4.11
C HIS A 184 4.13 13.21 3.86
N ASP A 185 5.27 13.68 3.32
CA ASP A 185 5.49 15.05 2.89
C ASP A 185 6.68 15.13 1.88
N PRO A 186 6.94 16.31 1.27
CA PRO A 186 8.06 16.48 0.34
C PRO A 186 9.44 16.19 0.96
N ALA A 187 9.63 16.44 2.25
CA ALA A 187 10.92 16.23 2.93
C ALA A 187 11.18 14.74 3.11
N THR A 188 10.18 13.98 3.57
CA THR A 188 10.29 12.52 3.73
C THR A 188 10.41 11.81 2.38
N LEU A 189 9.77 12.30 1.32
CA LEU A 189 10.00 11.81 -0.04
C LEU A 189 11.46 11.95 -0.46
N ALA A 190 12.07 13.11 -0.19
CA ALA A 190 13.49 13.34 -0.46
C ALA A 190 14.38 12.39 0.35
N GLN A 191 14.09 12.20 1.65
CA GLN A 191 14.83 11.28 2.51
C GLN A 191 14.77 9.83 2.01
N VAL A 192 13.59 9.34 1.60
CA VAL A 192 13.44 8.00 1.04
C VAL A 192 14.24 7.83 -0.26
N ARG A 193 14.25 8.85 -1.12
CA ARG A 193 15.06 8.84 -2.36
C ARG A 193 16.55 8.77 -2.05
N GLU A 194 17.03 9.57 -1.11
CA GLU A 194 18.43 9.59 -0.69
C GLU A 194 18.84 8.26 -0.05
N TRP A 195 18.00 7.74 0.84
CA TRP A 195 18.24 6.45 1.47
C TRP A 195 18.34 5.32 0.42
N LYS A 196 17.40 5.25 -0.53
CA LYS A 196 17.43 4.27 -1.63
C LYS A 196 18.69 4.39 -2.49
N LYS A 197 19.17 5.61 -2.74
CA LYS A 197 20.42 5.87 -3.47
C LYS A 197 21.63 5.35 -2.69
N ALA A 198 21.69 5.61 -1.38
CA ALA A 198 22.76 5.12 -0.51
C ALA A 198 22.78 3.58 -0.43
N GLN A 199 21.61 2.93 -0.28
CA GLN A 199 21.51 1.46 -0.29
C GLN A 199 22.00 0.85 -1.60
N LYS A 200 21.62 1.44 -2.74
CA LYS A 200 22.10 1.00 -4.05
C LYS A 200 23.61 1.13 -4.18
N ALA A 201 24.20 2.23 -3.71
CA ALA A 201 25.64 2.44 -3.69
C ALA A 201 26.35 1.42 -2.78
N ALA A 202 25.75 1.06 -1.65
CA ALA A 202 26.24 0.05 -0.71
C ALA A 202 25.96 -1.39 -1.17
N LYS A 203 25.32 -1.61 -2.35
CA LYS A 203 24.88 -2.92 -2.85
C LYS A 203 23.99 -3.67 -1.85
N ARG A 204 23.06 -2.95 -1.24
CA ARG A 204 22.07 -3.49 -0.30
C ARG A 204 20.65 -3.29 -0.84
N ASP A 205 19.75 -4.18 -0.46
CA ASP A 205 18.32 -4.04 -0.74
C ASP A 205 17.61 -3.16 0.33
N LYS A 206 16.29 -2.99 0.19
CA LYS A 206 15.48 -2.20 1.14
C LYS A 206 15.43 -2.81 2.55
N GLN A 207 15.86 -4.05 2.73
CA GLN A 207 15.93 -4.75 4.01
C GLN A 207 17.37 -4.86 4.56
N ASP A 208 18.31 -4.04 4.05
CA ASP A 208 19.73 -4.04 4.40
C ASP A 208 20.48 -5.36 4.06
N ARG A 209 19.91 -6.22 3.22
CA ARG A 209 20.54 -7.46 2.80
C ARG A 209 21.50 -7.20 1.62
N PRO A 210 22.66 -7.86 1.57
CA PRO A 210 23.54 -7.76 0.40
C PRO A 210 22.82 -8.21 -0.88
N VAL A 211 22.91 -7.39 -1.92
CA VAL A 211 22.44 -7.78 -3.26
C VAL A 211 23.52 -8.64 -3.91
N LYS A 212 23.19 -9.88 -4.26
CA LYS A 212 24.12 -10.74 -5.02
C LYS A 212 24.44 -10.07 -6.35
N ALA A 213 25.74 -9.98 -6.66
CA ALA A 213 26.17 -9.61 -7.99
C ALA A 213 25.65 -10.68 -8.97
N GLY A 214 24.80 -10.26 -9.93
CA GLY A 214 24.40 -11.09 -11.05
C GLY A 214 25.50 -11.19 -12.07
#